data_eaee5c7decd30e3d9518061398a06371
#
_entry.id   eaee5c7decd30e3d9518061398a06371
#
_cell.length_a   1.000
_cell.length_b   1.000
_cell.length_c   1.000
_cell.angle_alpha   90.00
_cell.angle_beta   90.00
_cell.angle_gamma   90.00
#
_symmetry.space_group_name_H-M   'P 1'
#
loop_
_entity.id
_entity.type
_entity.pdbx_description
1 polymer ?
#
loop_
_entity_poly.entity_id
_entity_poly.type
_entity_poly.pdbx_seq_one_letter_code
_entity_poly.pdbx_strand_id
1 'polypeptide(L)'
;MFSPLITHDSDGAALAAPVDTARRNGATYKLRTIDDLRIKDDRLRAAIEGTGHLLFDGGMGTMLQAAGMKAGALPELLNFEEPQVITDIQRQYVEAGCDVITANTFGANAHKLDGAATVADVFAAAVTCARAAGARYVAGDIGPIGALLRPLGTLSFDEAYDLFAEEVRAG
;
A
#
# COMPACT_ATOMS: atom_id res chain seq x y z
N MET A 1 -6.27 -0.55 1.21
CA MET A 1 -6.70 0.86 1.40
C MET A 1 -8.01 0.85 2.18
N PHE A 2 -7.96 1.01 3.50
CA PHE A 2 -9.15 1.25 4.29
C PHE A 2 -9.33 2.76 4.40
N SER A 3 -10.05 3.34 3.43
CA SER A 3 -10.65 4.66 3.61
C SER A 3 -11.76 4.50 4.62
N PRO A 4 -11.86 5.30 5.68
CA PRO A 4 -13.09 5.36 6.44
C PRO A 4 -14.14 5.93 5.49
N LEU A 5 -15.05 5.09 5.03
CA LEU A 5 -16.29 5.52 4.40
C LEU A 5 -17.05 6.34 5.45
N ILE A 6 -16.95 7.66 5.36
CA ILE A 6 -17.95 8.54 6.01
C ILE A 6 -19.20 8.39 5.15
N THR A 7 -20.06 7.46 5.53
CA THR A 7 -21.40 7.37 4.95
C THR A 7 -22.29 8.37 5.68
N HIS A 8 -22.86 9.31 4.95
CA HIS A 8 -23.95 10.13 5.42
C HIS A 8 -25.27 9.48 5.00
N ASP A 9 -26.28 9.56 5.87
CA ASP A 9 -27.66 9.24 5.48
C ASP A 9 -28.23 10.33 4.57
N SER A 10 -29.44 10.12 4.07
CA SER A 10 -30.14 11.05 3.18
C SER A 10 -30.41 12.44 3.82
N ASP A 11 -30.24 12.54 5.11
CA ASP A 11 -30.50 13.76 5.91
C ASP A 11 -29.21 14.46 6.33
N GLY A 12 -28.04 13.96 5.88
CA GLY A 12 -26.74 14.56 6.18
C GLY A 12 -26.21 14.29 7.59
N ALA A 13 -26.89 13.46 8.38
CA ALA A 13 -26.41 13.05 9.69
C ALA A 13 -25.30 11.98 9.56
N ALA A 14 -24.26 12.11 10.35
CA ALA A 14 -23.20 11.10 10.40
C ALA A 14 -23.77 9.77 10.91
N LEU A 15 -23.80 8.74 10.06
CA LEU A 15 -24.19 7.39 10.42
C LEU A 15 -23.16 6.81 11.39
N ALA A 16 -23.53 6.73 12.64
CA ALA A 16 -22.81 6.19 13.79
C ALA A 16 -21.47 6.86 14.10
N ALA A 17 -21.21 7.12 15.36
CA ALA A 17 -19.87 7.52 15.81
C ALA A 17 -18.84 6.50 15.32
N PRO A 18 -17.69 6.94 14.76
CA PRO A 18 -16.64 6.03 14.38
C PRO A 18 -16.29 5.14 15.57
N VAL A 19 -16.06 3.86 15.32
CA VAL A 19 -15.57 2.93 16.35
C VAL A 19 -14.16 3.39 16.71
N ASP A 20 -14.05 4.22 17.76
CA ASP A 20 -12.79 4.82 18.19
C ASP A 20 -11.77 3.79 18.72
N THR A 21 -12.19 2.53 18.85
CA THR A 21 -11.36 1.47 19.42
C THR A 21 -11.54 0.15 18.71
N ALA A 22 -10.44 -0.57 18.49
CA ALA A 22 -10.41 -1.96 18.07
C ALA A 22 -9.91 -2.84 19.22
N ARG A 23 -10.37 -4.10 19.31
CA ARG A 23 -9.91 -5.06 20.32
C ARG A 23 -9.23 -6.24 19.66
N ARG A 24 -8.05 -6.60 20.19
CA ARG A 24 -7.34 -7.83 19.85
C ARG A 24 -6.76 -8.44 21.13
N ASN A 25 -6.93 -9.74 21.35
CA ASN A 25 -6.38 -10.46 22.51
C ASN A 25 -6.64 -9.74 23.86
N GLY A 26 -7.85 -9.17 24.02
CA GLY A 26 -8.21 -8.42 25.22
C GLY A 26 -7.63 -6.99 25.33
N ALA A 27 -6.72 -6.59 24.46
CA ALA A 27 -6.22 -5.22 24.39
C ALA A 27 -7.16 -4.32 23.59
N THR A 28 -7.31 -3.09 24.04
CA THR A 28 -8.09 -2.05 23.35
C THR A 28 -7.11 -1.10 22.65
N TYR A 29 -7.28 -0.93 21.34
CA TYR A 29 -6.48 -0.01 20.55
C TYR A 29 -7.34 1.20 20.18
N LYS A 30 -6.85 2.40 20.46
CA LYS A 30 -7.47 3.63 19.97
C LYS A 30 -7.16 3.77 18.47
N LEU A 31 -8.19 3.94 17.67
CA LEU A 31 -8.01 4.29 16.26
C LEU A 31 -7.42 5.70 16.17
N ARG A 32 -6.43 5.88 15.30
CA ARG A 32 -5.82 7.18 15.07
C ARG A 32 -6.79 8.07 14.29
N THR A 33 -6.86 9.32 14.70
CA THR A 33 -7.52 10.39 13.93
C THR A 33 -6.51 11.04 12.98
N ILE A 34 -6.99 11.90 12.10
CA ILE A 34 -6.12 12.66 11.20
C ILE A 34 -5.07 13.49 11.96
N ASP A 35 -5.40 13.96 13.14
CA ASP A 35 -4.51 14.75 14.00
C ASP A 35 -3.38 13.92 14.61
N ASP A 36 -3.56 12.60 14.70
CA ASP A 36 -2.53 11.66 15.15
C ASP A 36 -1.52 11.32 14.03
N LEU A 37 -1.79 11.72 12.78
CA LEU A 37 -0.94 11.43 11.63
C LEU A 37 0.21 12.45 11.55
N ARG A 38 1.40 11.98 11.22
CA ARG A 38 2.59 12.83 11.03
C ARG A 38 2.62 13.47 9.64
N ILE A 39 1.58 14.23 9.30
CA ILE A 39 1.48 14.91 8.01
C ILE A 39 2.29 16.20 8.06
N LYS A 40 3.36 16.27 7.26
CA LYS A 40 4.26 17.42 7.19
C LYS A 40 4.03 18.33 5.98
N ASP A 41 3.20 17.89 5.05
CA ASP A 41 2.93 18.58 3.78
C ASP A 41 1.46 19.01 3.73
N ASP A 42 1.23 20.31 3.49
CA ASP A 42 -0.11 20.90 3.52
C ASP A 42 -0.99 20.39 2.37
N ARG A 43 -0.42 20.06 1.20
CA ARG A 43 -1.17 19.50 0.07
C ARG A 43 -1.65 18.09 0.39
N LEU A 44 -0.79 17.26 1.00
CA LEU A 44 -1.19 15.94 1.48
C LEU A 44 -2.26 16.05 2.55
N ARG A 45 -2.11 16.99 3.50
CA ARG A 45 -3.14 17.26 4.52
C ARG A 45 -4.47 17.65 3.89
N ALA A 46 -4.49 18.61 2.99
CA ALA A 46 -5.69 19.07 2.30
C ALA A 46 -6.39 17.92 1.54
N ALA A 47 -5.63 17.03 0.90
CA ALA A 47 -6.19 15.88 0.21
C ALA A 47 -6.82 14.86 1.18
N ILE A 48 -6.21 14.61 2.34
CA ILE A 48 -6.74 13.70 3.36
C ILE A 48 -7.99 14.31 4.04
N GLU A 49 -8.03 15.62 4.24
CA GLU A 49 -9.16 16.37 4.80
C GLU A 49 -10.30 16.59 3.78
N GLY A 50 -10.12 16.18 2.52
CA GLY A 50 -11.13 16.33 1.47
C GLY A 50 -11.25 17.73 0.90
N THR A 51 -10.32 18.64 1.21
CA THR A 51 -10.27 20.02 0.69
C THR A 51 -9.33 20.17 -0.52
N GLY A 52 -8.59 19.13 -0.86
CA GLY A 52 -7.70 19.03 -2.01
C GLY A 52 -7.78 17.66 -2.69
N HIS A 53 -6.92 17.44 -3.68
CA HIS A 53 -6.81 16.15 -4.37
C HIS A 53 -5.36 15.83 -4.70
N LEU A 54 -5.07 14.52 -4.82
CA LEU A 54 -3.82 13.99 -5.33
C LEU A 54 -4.13 12.98 -6.42
N LEU A 55 -3.39 13.04 -7.50
CA LEU A 55 -3.49 12.09 -8.60
C LEU A 55 -2.54 10.92 -8.33
N PHE A 56 -3.09 9.71 -8.23
CA PHE A 56 -2.32 8.48 -8.13
C PHE A 56 -1.96 7.94 -9.51
N ASP A 57 -0.89 7.17 -9.57
CA ASP A 57 -0.51 6.39 -10.73
C ASP A 57 -1.49 5.24 -11.02
N GLY A 58 -1.24 4.51 -12.11
CA GLY A 58 -2.06 3.39 -12.57
C GLY A 58 -1.41 2.03 -12.37
N GLY A 59 -1.87 1.05 -13.18
CA GLY A 59 -1.50 -0.36 -13.02
C GLY A 59 -0.05 -0.67 -13.37
N MET A 60 0.76 -1.03 -12.38
CA MET A 60 2.12 -1.51 -12.56
C MET A 60 2.16 -2.86 -13.30
N GLY A 61 1.33 -3.82 -12.91
CA GLY A 61 1.36 -5.19 -13.46
C GLY A 61 1.16 -5.26 -14.97
N THR A 62 0.23 -4.47 -15.53
CA THR A 62 -0.01 -4.42 -16.97
C THR A 62 1.16 -3.79 -17.74
N MET A 63 1.80 -2.79 -17.17
CA MET A 63 3.00 -2.16 -17.75
C MET A 63 4.18 -3.12 -17.74
N LEU A 64 4.37 -3.89 -16.65
CA LEU A 64 5.40 -4.91 -16.56
C LEU A 64 5.18 -6.04 -17.57
N GLN A 65 3.94 -6.48 -17.76
CA GLN A 65 3.61 -7.47 -18.80
C GLN A 65 3.94 -6.95 -20.20
N ALA A 66 3.61 -5.69 -20.47
CA ALA A 66 3.99 -5.05 -21.75
C ALA A 66 5.50 -4.91 -21.92
N ALA A 67 6.24 -4.72 -20.82
CA ALA A 67 7.71 -4.71 -20.80
C ALA A 67 8.36 -6.12 -20.89
N GLY A 68 7.54 -7.19 -20.94
CA GLY A 68 8.04 -8.56 -21.13
C GLY A 68 8.16 -9.40 -19.87
N MET A 69 7.58 -8.98 -18.75
CA MET A 69 7.55 -9.78 -17.51
C MET A 69 6.91 -11.15 -17.78
N LYS A 70 7.58 -12.21 -17.36
CA LYS A 70 7.12 -13.59 -17.54
C LYS A 70 5.89 -13.89 -16.67
N ALA A 71 4.99 -14.72 -17.20
CA ALA A 71 3.86 -15.20 -16.42
C ALA A 71 4.34 -15.98 -15.18
N GLY A 72 3.75 -15.69 -14.02
CA GLY A 72 4.12 -16.32 -12.75
C GLY A 72 5.35 -15.72 -12.04
N ALA A 73 6.02 -14.75 -12.64
CA ALA A 73 7.07 -14.00 -11.94
C ALA A 73 6.45 -13.14 -10.82
N LEU A 74 7.20 -12.92 -9.75
CA LEU A 74 6.87 -12.00 -8.68
C LEU A 74 7.30 -10.58 -9.10
N PRO A 75 6.38 -9.66 -9.37
CA PRO A 75 6.71 -8.30 -9.79
C PRO A 75 7.67 -7.59 -8.84
N GLU A 76 7.55 -7.89 -7.55
CA GLU A 76 8.30 -7.27 -6.46
C GLU A 76 9.81 -7.56 -6.56
N LEU A 77 10.21 -8.71 -7.11
CA LEU A 77 11.63 -9.06 -7.29
C LEU A 77 12.30 -8.22 -8.38
N LEU A 78 11.51 -7.67 -9.33
CA LEU A 78 12.04 -6.76 -10.35
C LEU A 78 12.58 -5.44 -9.75
N ASN A 79 12.22 -5.11 -8.52
CA ASN A 79 12.85 -3.99 -7.80
C ASN A 79 14.37 -4.19 -7.62
N PHE A 80 14.85 -5.44 -7.65
CA PHE A 80 16.26 -5.80 -7.54
C PHE A 80 16.85 -6.22 -8.89
N GLU A 81 16.11 -7.05 -9.63
CA GLU A 81 16.59 -7.68 -10.84
C GLU A 81 16.63 -6.70 -12.02
N GLU A 82 15.58 -5.87 -12.13
CA GLU A 82 15.41 -4.91 -13.22
C GLU A 82 14.91 -3.55 -12.70
N PRO A 83 15.60 -2.89 -11.74
CA PRO A 83 15.12 -1.65 -11.10
C PRO A 83 14.91 -0.52 -12.10
N GLN A 84 15.60 -0.53 -13.23
CA GLN A 84 15.44 0.47 -14.27
C GLN A 84 14.07 0.34 -14.94
N VAL A 85 13.57 -0.87 -15.19
CA VAL A 85 12.23 -1.11 -15.77
C VAL A 85 11.14 -0.54 -14.84
N ILE A 86 11.24 -0.80 -13.54
CA ILE A 86 10.31 -0.25 -12.54
C ILE A 86 10.37 1.28 -12.55
N THR A 87 11.58 1.84 -12.48
CA THR A 87 11.79 3.29 -12.43
C THR A 87 11.27 3.97 -13.71
N ASP A 88 11.46 3.38 -14.88
CA ASP A 88 11.01 3.98 -16.15
C ASP A 88 9.50 3.95 -16.30
N ILE A 89 8.83 2.89 -15.83
CA ILE A 89 7.36 2.85 -15.78
C ILE A 89 6.84 3.93 -14.82
N GLN A 90 7.39 4.03 -13.63
CA GLN A 90 6.98 5.01 -12.63
C GLN A 90 7.25 6.44 -13.11
N ARG A 91 8.35 6.67 -13.83
CA ARG A 91 8.66 7.97 -14.44
C ARG A 91 7.62 8.41 -15.45
N GLN A 92 7.11 7.50 -16.29
CA GLN A 92 6.04 7.81 -17.23
C GLN A 92 4.78 8.33 -16.50
N TYR A 93 4.44 7.77 -15.35
CA TYR A 93 3.34 8.26 -14.52
C TYR A 93 3.63 9.64 -13.92
N VAL A 94 4.87 9.88 -13.44
CA VAL A 94 5.29 11.20 -12.95
C VAL A 94 5.20 12.24 -14.05
N GLU A 95 5.69 11.93 -15.26
CA GLU A 95 5.64 12.81 -16.43
C GLU A 95 4.20 13.06 -16.91
N ALA A 96 3.30 12.10 -16.70
CA ALA A 96 1.86 12.26 -16.96
C ALA A 96 1.15 13.14 -15.91
N GLY A 97 1.85 13.55 -14.84
CA GLY A 97 1.34 14.46 -13.81
C GLY A 97 0.82 13.80 -12.55
N CYS A 98 1.13 12.54 -12.31
CA CYS A 98 0.77 11.87 -11.05
C CYS A 98 1.55 12.48 -9.88
N ASP A 99 0.83 12.73 -8.79
CA ASP A 99 1.38 13.25 -7.55
C ASP A 99 1.96 12.14 -6.65
N VAL A 100 1.31 10.98 -6.67
CA VAL A 100 1.63 9.82 -5.83
C VAL A 100 1.98 8.65 -6.73
N ILE A 101 3.13 8.09 -6.50
CA ILE A 101 3.59 6.87 -7.15
C ILE A 101 3.50 5.72 -6.17
N THR A 102 2.81 4.67 -6.57
CA THR A 102 2.67 3.45 -5.81
C THR A 102 3.97 2.64 -5.91
N ALA A 103 4.55 2.31 -4.77
CA ALA A 103 5.72 1.44 -4.70
C ALA A 103 5.33 0.02 -5.20
N ASN A 104 6.23 -0.64 -5.89
CA ASN A 104 5.99 -2.00 -6.40
C ASN A 104 6.13 -3.04 -5.27
N THR A 105 5.14 -3.03 -4.34
CA THR A 105 5.12 -3.82 -3.09
C THR A 105 3.83 -4.61 -2.87
N PHE A 106 2.92 -4.67 -3.84
CA PHE A 106 1.59 -5.30 -3.71
C PHE A 106 1.62 -6.75 -3.22
N GLY A 107 2.61 -7.53 -3.63
CA GLY A 107 2.82 -8.91 -3.18
C GLY A 107 3.98 -9.08 -2.20
N ALA A 108 4.49 -8.00 -1.62
CA ALA A 108 5.67 -8.01 -0.76
C ALA A 108 5.40 -8.54 0.66
N ASN A 109 4.68 -9.64 0.80
CA ASN A 109 4.51 -10.33 2.07
C ASN A 109 5.37 -11.61 2.12
N ALA A 110 5.76 -12.00 3.33
CA ALA A 110 6.64 -13.15 3.54
C ALA A 110 6.07 -14.46 2.97
N HIS A 111 4.73 -14.60 2.94
CA HIS A 111 4.08 -15.79 2.39
C HIS A 111 4.28 -15.92 0.86
N LYS A 112 4.15 -14.82 0.10
CA LYS A 112 4.35 -14.83 -1.35
C LYS A 112 5.81 -14.81 -1.74
N LEU A 113 6.64 -14.10 -0.97
CA LEU A 113 8.07 -14.03 -1.23
C LEU A 113 8.78 -15.37 -1.01
N ASP A 114 8.25 -16.24 -0.17
CA ASP A 114 8.72 -17.62 0.06
C ASP A 114 10.25 -17.72 0.25
N GLY A 115 10.81 -16.75 0.96
CA GLY A 115 12.25 -16.66 1.22
C GLY A 115 13.11 -16.10 0.08
N ALA A 116 12.53 -15.70 -1.06
CA ALA A 116 13.29 -15.11 -2.17
C ALA A 116 13.91 -13.74 -1.81
N ALA A 117 13.24 -12.98 -0.93
CA ALA A 117 13.73 -11.72 -0.38
C ALA A 117 13.05 -11.45 0.98
N THR A 118 13.60 -10.53 1.77
CA THR A 118 12.89 -10.03 2.96
C THR A 118 11.87 -8.95 2.58
N VAL A 119 10.79 -8.84 3.34
CA VAL A 119 9.77 -7.79 3.16
C VAL A 119 10.41 -6.41 3.22
N ALA A 120 11.30 -6.18 4.20
CA ALA A 120 11.99 -4.91 4.39
C ALA A 120 12.87 -4.52 3.19
N ASP A 121 13.61 -5.47 2.63
CA ASP A 121 14.47 -5.21 1.46
C ASP A 121 13.62 -4.87 0.23
N VAL A 122 12.50 -5.56 0.01
CA VAL A 122 11.57 -5.27 -1.09
C VAL A 122 11.01 -3.86 -0.96
N PHE A 123 10.53 -3.47 0.22
CA PHE A 123 10.02 -2.12 0.45
C PHE A 123 11.10 -1.06 0.23
N ALA A 124 12.31 -1.27 0.74
CA ALA A 124 13.43 -0.34 0.55
C ALA A 124 13.81 -0.15 -0.93
N ALA A 125 13.88 -1.26 -1.68
CA ALA A 125 14.18 -1.24 -3.11
C ALA A 125 13.06 -0.55 -3.92
N ALA A 126 11.79 -0.89 -3.65
CA ALA A 126 10.64 -0.29 -4.32
C ALA A 126 10.54 1.23 -4.09
N VAL A 127 10.76 1.69 -2.86
CA VAL A 127 10.81 3.13 -2.54
C VAL A 127 11.97 3.81 -3.25
N THR A 128 13.12 3.14 -3.37
CA THR A 128 14.28 3.65 -4.11
C THR A 128 13.94 3.85 -5.59
N CYS A 129 13.29 2.90 -6.24
CA CYS A 129 12.83 3.02 -7.62
C CYS A 129 11.87 4.20 -7.80
N ALA A 130 10.86 4.32 -6.94
CA ALA A 130 9.87 5.40 -7.02
C ALA A 130 10.50 6.79 -6.83
N ARG A 131 11.44 6.92 -5.92
CA ARG A 131 12.20 8.18 -5.74
C ARG A 131 13.08 8.50 -6.94
N ALA A 132 13.76 7.50 -7.52
CA ALA A 132 14.56 7.67 -8.72
C ALA A 132 13.72 8.05 -9.95
N ALA A 133 12.44 7.66 -9.97
CA ALA A 133 11.47 8.10 -10.97
C ALA A 133 11.06 9.59 -10.83
N GLY A 134 11.36 10.23 -9.70
CA GLY A 134 10.98 11.62 -9.41
C GLY A 134 9.66 11.77 -8.66
N ALA A 135 9.15 10.71 -8.04
CA ALA A 135 7.91 10.75 -7.27
C ALA A 135 7.92 11.82 -6.17
N ARG A 136 6.88 12.66 -6.14
CA ARG A 136 6.66 13.63 -5.06
C ARG A 136 6.25 12.92 -3.76
N TYR A 137 5.31 12.00 -3.88
CA TYR A 137 4.87 11.13 -2.79
C TYR A 137 5.01 9.67 -3.22
N VAL A 138 5.38 8.82 -2.30
CA VAL A 138 5.45 7.37 -2.52
C VAL A 138 4.46 6.70 -1.58
N ALA A 139 3.54 5.92 -2.13
CA ALA A 139 2.59 5.11 -1.37
C ALA A 139 3.08 3.66 -1.31
N GLY A 140 3.19 3.10 -0.10
CA GLY A 140 3.35 1.65 0.06
C GLY A 140 2.05 0.94 -0.35
N ASP A 141 2.16 -0.11 -1.14
CA ASP A 141 1.03 -0.93 -1.56
C ASP A 141 1.04 -2.25 -0.78
N ILE A 142 -0.08 -2.55 -0.12
CA ILE A 142 -0.28 -3.78 0.66
C ILE A 142 -1.44 -4.55 0.04
N GLY A 143 -1.09 -5.63 -0.63
CA GLY A 143 -2.06 -6.49 -1.30
C GLY A 143 -2.50 -7.69 -0.46
N PRO A 144 -3.28 -8.60 -1.05
CA PRO A 144 -3.74 -9.80 -0.36
C PRO A 144 -2.58 -10.76 -0.11
N ILE A 145 -2.60 -11.47 1.01
CA ILE A 145 -1.57 -12.46 1.40
C ILE A 145 -1.44 -13.59 0.35
N GLY A 146 -2.52 -13.93 -0.34
CA GLY A 146 -2.54 -15.05 -1.29
C GLY A 146 -3.05 -16.36 -0.69
N ALA A 147 -3.42 -16.35 0.59
CA ALA A 147 -4.03 -17.48 1.29
C ALA A 147 -5.36 -17.06 1.93
N LEU A 148 -6.27 -18.02 2.08
CA LEU A 148 -7.56 -17.80 2.73
C LEU A 148 -7.47 -18.07 4.23
N LEU A 149 -8.23 -17.29 5.00
CA LEU A 149 -8.38 -17.49 6.43
C LEU A 149 -9.25 -18.75 6.72
N ARG A 150 -9.01 -19.38 7.87
CA ARG A 150 -9.89 -20.42 8.41
C ARG A 150 -11.31 -19.86 8.59
N PRO A 151 -12.37 -20.67 8.33
CA PRO A 151 -12.35 -22.10 7.98
C PRO A 151 -12.19 -22.38 6.48
N LEU A 152 -12.20 -21.38 5.60
CA LEU A 152 -12.15 -21.56 4.15
C LEU A 152 -10.74 -21.86 3.63
N GLY A 153 -9.73 -21.53 4.39
CA GLY A 153 -8.30 -21.80 4.12
C GLY A 153 -7.58 -22.29 5.35
N THR A 154 -6.25 -22.23 5.30
CA THR A 154 -5.37 -22.73 6.38
C THR A 154 -4.85 -21.63 7.31
N LEU A 155 -4.88 -20.37 6.86
CA LEU A 155 -4.30 -19.24 7.58
C LEU A 155 -5.16 -18.86 8.79
N SER A 156 -4.55 -18.71 9.96
CA SER A 156 -5.23 -18.14 11.12
C SER A 156 -5.27 -16.62 11.04
N PHE A 157 -6.15 -15.99 11.83
CA PHE A 157 -6.21 -14.53 11.91
C PHE A 157 -4.90 -13.94 12.44
N ASP A 158 -4.28 -14.57 13.44
CA ASP A 158 -3.04 -14.07 14.05
C ASP A 158 -1.86 -14.16 13.06
N GLU A 159 -1.74 -15.26 12.31
CA GLU A 159 -0.74 -15.38 11.25
C GLU A 159 -0.93 -14.30 10.17
N ALA A 160 -2.17 -14.06 9.72
CA ALA A 160 -2.46 -13.01 8.76
C ALA A 160 -2.12 -11.61 9.29
N TYR A 161 -2.45 -11.36 10.56
CA TYR A 161 -2.10 -10.10 11.21
C TYR A 161 -0.59 -9.87 11.25
N ASP A 162 0.18 -10.90 11.58
CA ASP A 162 1.63 -10.78 11.70
C ASP A 162 2.28 -10.53 10.34
N LEU A 163 1.78 -11.16 9.27
CA LEU A 163 2.21 -10.89 7.88
C LEU A 163 1.94 -9.42 7.49
N PHE A 164 0.74 -8.91 7.70
CA PHE A 164 0.43 -7.51 7.43
C PHE A 164 1.19 -6.53 8.32
N ALA A 165 1.42 -6.89 9.58
CA ALA A 165 2.18 -6.06 10.51
C ALA A 165 3.66 -5.97 10.11
N GLU A 166 4.22 -7.00 9.47
CA GLU A 166 5.58 -6.97 8.90
C GLU A 166 5.65 -5.98 7.74
N GLU A 167 4.70 -6.03 6.79
CA GLU A 167 4.62 -5.08 5.68
C GLU A 167 4.50 -3.63 6.16
N VAL A 168 3.62 -3.37 7.14
CA VAL A 168 3.43 -2.02 7.73
C VAL A 168 4.69 -1.51 8.43
N ARG A 169 5.49 -2.39 9.04
CA ARG A 169 6.76 -1.99 9.67
C ARG A 169 7.87 -1.73 8.67
N ALA A 170 7.81 -2.39 7.51
CA ALA A 170 8.79 -2.24 6.44
C ALA A 170 8.61 -0.92 5.68
N GLY A 171 7.38 -0.40 5.55
CA GLY A 171 7.03 0.88 4.92
C GLY A 171 7.11 2.05 5.89
#